data_9aca372bb033d6d8178894da5a73d392
#
_entry.id   9aca372bb033d6d8178894da5a73d392
#
_cell.length_a   1.000
_cell.length_b   1.000
_cell.length_c   1.000
_cell.angle_alpha   90.00
_cell.angle_beta   90.00
_cell.angle_gamma   90.00
#
_symmetry.space_group_name_H-M   'P 1'
#
loop_
_entity.id
_entity.type
_entity.pdbx_description
1 polymer ?
#
loop_
_entity_poly.entity_id
_entity_poly.type
_entity_poly.pdbx_seq_one_letter_code
_entity_poly.pdbx_strand_id
1 'polypeptide(L)'
;MPFPLSVWNTAPTSAPAQRKGRYVPGSAAHPAKMLPRIAAHAISTYTRPGDLVLDPMCGIGTTLVEAIHLGRSALGVEYEPKWADLARLNAASATREDGTSAGAVHCGDARKLTQLIPAALHAEVDLVVTSPPYGSSVHGQVRSTRETGERGVVKKDYRYSHDPSNLAHVSTDRLLDAFTEILGQCRLMLRPGGTVVVTTRPWRERGELIDLPSAVLAAGKAAGLTPTERCVALLAGIRDSRLITRPSFFQMKNVRDARRQGIPLAVIQHEDVLIFTKPFTRNRAGDVAPTLSRPRCGNRATRTHATESACSIPHPQDASWSSPPPTHPTDKPGGGGTR
;
A
#
# COMPACT_ATOMS: atom_id res chain seq x y z
N MET A 1 -0.51 23.20 -8.85
CA MET A 1 -0.57 21.92 -8.14
C MET A 1 0.28 22.01 -6.88
N PRO A 2 -0.14 21.47 -5.73
CA PRO A 2 0.72 21.43 -4.56
C PRO A 2 1.97 20.59 -4.86
N PHE A 3 3.10 20.95 -4.24
CA PHE A 3 4.33 20.18 -4.37
C PHE A 3 4.16 18.79 -3.71
N PRO A 4 4.78 17.73 -4.26
CA PRO A 4 4.80 16.43 -3.60
C PRO A 4 5.53 16.52 -2.25
N LEU A 5 5.04 15.80 -1.24
CA LEU A 5 5.60 15.78 0.10
C LEU A 5 6.29 14.45 0.36
N SER A 6 7.45 14.49 1.04
CA SER A 6 8.16 13.28 1.47
C SER A 6 7.52 12.58 2.69
N VAL A 7 6.56 13.22 3.35
CA VAL A 7 5.79 12.64 4.46
C VAL A 7 4.34 12.44 4.00
N TRP A 8 3.92 11.18 3.93
CA TRP A 8 2.59 10.79 3.47
C TRP A 8 1.65 10.58 4.66
N ASN A 9 0.58 11.34 4.73
CA ASN A 9 -0.46 11.16 5.75
C ASN A 9 -1.41 10.02 5.35
N THR A 10 -1.01 8.79 5.63
CA THR A 10 -1.71 7.57 5.19
C THR A 10 -2.59 6.92 6.26
N ALA A 11 -2.52 7.35 7.52
CA ALA A 11 -3.32 6.80 8.60
C ALA A 11 -4.19 7.81 9.36
N PRO A 12 -4.96 8.69 8.69
CA PRO A 12 -5.93 9.54 9.38
C PRO A 12 -7.02 8.70 10.06
N THR A 13 -7.33 7.53 9.51
CA THR A 13 -8.24 6.52 10.08
C THR A 13 -7.51 5.18 10.28
N SER A 14 -8.10 4.29 11.09
CA SER A 14 -7.51 2.97 11.35
C SER A 14 -7.54 2.07 10.11
N ALA A 15 -6.66 1.05 10.06
CA ALA A 15 -6.63 0.08 8.97
C ALA A 15 -7.97 -0.67 8.75
N PRO A 16 -8.70 -1.10 9.80
CA PRO A 16 -10.05 -1.65 9.62
C PRO A 16 -11.03 -0.65 9.01
N ALA A 17 -10.99 0.62 9.43
CA ALA A 17 -11.86 1.66 8.86
C ALA A 17 -11.57 1.91 7.38
N GLN A 18 -10.30 1.89 6.96
CA GLN A 18 -9.92 2.03 5.55
C GLN A 18 -10.36 0.85 4.68
N ARG A 19 -10.54 -0.34 5.28
CA ARG A 19 -10.96 -1.57 4.57
C ARG A 19 -12.45 -1.81 4.57
N LYS A 20 -13.20 -1.10 5.43
CA LYS A 20 -14.65 -1.33 5.59
C LYS A 20 -15.39 -1.20 4.25
N GLY A 21 -16.13 -2.26 3.88
CA GLY A 21 -16.93 -2.30 2.66
C GLY A 21 -16.14 -2.43 1.35
N ARG A 22 -14.82 -2.62 1.41
CA ARG A 22 -13.95 -2.64 0.21
C ARG A 22 -13.28 -4.00 -0.04
N TYR A 23 -13.37 -4.93 0.90
CA TYR A 23 -12.72 -6.24 0.83
C TYR A 23 -13.69 -7.34 1.23
N VAL A 24 -13.57 -8.50 0.58
CA VAL A 24 -14.41 -9.66 0.87
C VAL A 24 -14.13 -10.24 2.27
N PRO A 25 -15.10 -10.96 2.86
CA PRO A 25 -14.91 -11.70 4.11
C PRO A 25 -13.67 -12.61 4.03
N GLY A 26 -12.96 -12.76 5.15
CA GLY A 26 -11.72 -13.56 5.19
C GLY A 26 -10.44 -12.76 4.92
N SER A 27 -10.51 -11.60 4.25
CA SER A 27 -9.34 -10.75 3.99
C SER A 27 -8.63 -10.27 5.26
N ALA A 28 -9.35 -10.19 6.38
CA ALA A 28 -8.78 -9.84 7.69
C ALA A 28 -7.77 -10.88 8.20
N ALA A 29 -7.87 -12.15 7.77
CA ALA A 29 -7.03 -13.24 8.24
C ALA A 29 -5.56 -13.16 7.78
N HIS A 30 -5.27 -12.47 6.70
CA HIS A 30 -3.89 -12.31 6.23
C HIS A 30 -3.05 -11.53 7.26
N PRO A 31 -1.90 -12.04 7.71
CA PRO A 31 -1.14 -11.45 8.83
C PRO A 31 -0.48 -10.12 8.51
N ALA A 32 0.02 -9.95 7.27
CA ALA A 32 0.73 -8.76 6.82
C ALA A 32 -0.01 -8.12 5.64
N LYS A 33 -0.53 -6.93 5.83
CA LYS A 33 -1.29 -6.19 4.80
C LYS A 33 -0.82 -4.75 4.75
N MET A 34 -0.43 -4.29 3.58
CA MET A 34 -0.16 -2.87 3.34
C MET A 34 -1.40 -2.03 3.72
N LEU A 35 -1.21 -0.87 4.32
CA LEU A 35 -2.30 0.04 4.61
C LEU A 35 -2.89 0.58 3.29
N PRO A 36 -4.22 0.50 3.04
CA PRO A 36 -4.82 0.90 1.76
C PRO A 36 -4.39 2.29 1.28
N ARG A 37 -4.35 3.28 2.16
CA ARG A 37 -3.95 4.64 1.79
C ARG A 37 -2.48 4.77 1.38
N ILE A 38 -1.60 3.86 1.76
CA ILE A 38 -0.23 3.85 1.25
C ILE A 38 -0.25 3.52 -0.24
N ALA A 39 -0.92 2.41 -0.60
CA ALA A 39 -1.08 2.02 -1.99
C ALA A 39 -1.79 3.11 -2.81
N ALA A 40 -2.92 3.64 -2.30
CA ALA A 40 -3.68 4.68 -2.97
C ALA A 40 -2.85 5.96 -3.21
N HIS A 41 -2.03 6.36 -2.23
CA HIS A 41 -1.16 7.53 -2.37
C HIS A 41 -0.08 7.30 -3.44
N ALA A 42 0.61 6.16 -3.40
CA ALA A 42 1.61 5.79 -4.40
C ALA A 42 1.00 5.78 -5.82
N ILE A 43 -0.15 5.11 -5.99
CA ILE A 43 -0.84 5.00 -7.28
C ILE A 43 -1.25 6.38 -7.80
N SER A 44 -1.87 7.21 -6.96
CA SER A 44 -2.31 8.56 -7.37
C SER A 44 -1.15 9.49 -7.72
N THR A 45 0.01 9.31 -7.07
CA THR A 45 1.19 10.16 -7.28
C THR A 45 1.94 9.79 -8.56
N TYR A 46 2.09 8.49 -8.84
CA TYR A 46 2.99 8.01 -9.89
C TYR A 46 2.27 7.48 -11.14
N THR A 47 0.93 7.50 -11.17
CA THR A 47 0.14 7.03 -12.31
C THR A 47 -1.04 7.93 -12.62
N ARG A 48 -1.67 7.67 -13.79
CA ARG A 48 -2.92 8.28 -14.26
C ARG A 48 -4.00 7.21 -14.43
N PRO A 49 -5.29 7.56 -14.44
CA PRO A 49 -6.35 6.62 -14.86
C PRO A 49 -6.01 5.96 -16.20
N GLY A 50 -6.21 4.64 -16.29
CA GLY A 50 -5.86 3.82 -17.44
C GLY A 50 -4.49 3.15 -17.37
N ASP A 51 -3.55 3.64 -16.56
CA ASP A 51 -2.22 3.06 -16.39
C ASP A 51 -2.28 1.65 -15.75
N LEU A 52 -1.22 0.86 -15.94
CA LEU A 52 -1.10 -0.51 -15.40
C LEU A 52 -0.24 -0.53 -14.14
N VAL A 53 -0.82 -1.02 -13.04
CA VAL A 53 -0.16 -1.19 -11.74
C VAL A 53 0.10 -2.66 -11.46
N LEU A 54 1.32 -3.02 -11.06
CA LEU A 54 1.73 -4.37 -10.69
C LEU A 54 2.08 -4.44 -9.19
N ASP A 55 1.60 -5.49 -8.51
CA ASP A 55 2.13 -5.92 -7.21
C ASP A 55 2.63 -7.36 -7.31
N PRO A 56 3.96 -7.60 -7.30
CA PRO A 56 4.55 -8.93 -7.45
C PRO A 56 4.37 -9.84 -6.22
N MET A 57 3.92 -9.31 -5.08
CA MET A 57 3.67 -10.04 -3.84
C MET A 57 2.40 -9.53 -3.19
N CYS A 58 1.28 -9.65 -3.92
CA CYS A 58 0.07 -8.87 -3.67
C CYS A 58 -0.73 -9.30 -2.42
N GLY A 59 -0.42 -10.44 -1.80
CA GLY A 59 -1.17 -10.95 -0.65
C GLY A 59 -2.66 -11.06 -0.97
N ILE A 60 -3.48 -10.34 -0.24
CA ILE A 60 -4.93 -10.27 -0.50
C ILE A 60 -5.32 -9.22 -1.56
N GLY A 61 -4.37 -8.63 -2.26
CA GLY A 61 -4.62 -7.68 -3.34
C GLY A 61 -4.91 -6.24 -2.90
N THR A 62 -4.30 -5.75 -1.81
CA THR A 62 -4.55 -4.36 -1.36
C THR A 62 -4.20 -3.35 -2.44
N THR A 63 -3.04 -3.48 -3.08
CA THR A 63 -2.61 -2.61 -4.18
C THR A 63 -3.59 -2.68 -5.36
N LEU A 64 -4.07 -3.88 -5.67
CA LEU A 64 -4.98 -4.10 -6.80
C LEU A 64 -6.32 -3.40 -6.58
N VAL A 65 -6.91 -3.59 -5.40
CA VAL A 65 -8.19 -2.96 -5.02
C VAL A 65 -8.08 -1.43 -5.12
N GLU A 66 -7.00 -0.86 -4.58
CA GLU A 66 -6.81 0.59 -4.64
C GLU A 66 -6.56 1.08 -6.08
N ALA A 67 -5.83 0.33 -6.91
CA ALA A 67 -5.61 0.66 -8.31
C ALA A 67 -6.92 0.67 -9.10
N ILE A 68 -7.75 -0.36 -8.96
CA ILE A 68 -9.04 -0.46 -9.65
C ILE A 68 -9.97 0.70 -9.26
N HIS A 69 -10.11 0.97 -7.96
CA HIS A 69 -10.95 2.10 -7.49
C HIS A 69 -10.45 3.46 -7.98
N LEU A 70 -9.18 3.58 -8.27
CA LEU A 70 -8.59 4.81 -8.82
C LEU A 70 -8.61 4.83 -10.37
N GLY A 71 -9.28 3.89 -11.03
CA GLY A 71 -9.41 3.82 -12.49
C GLY A 71 -8.19 3.25 -13.23
N ARG A 72 -7.29 2.55 -12.53
CA ARG A 72 -6.12 1.88 -13.11
C ARG A 72 -6.44 0.43 -13.42
N SER A 73 -5.66 -0.18 -14.32
CA SER A 73 -5.60 -1.63 -14.46
C SER A 73 -4.65 -2.21 -13.42
N ALA A 74 -4.97 -3.39 -12.90
CA ALA A 74 -4.20 -3.99 -11.81
C ALA A 74 -3.74 -5.40 -12.15
N LEU A 75 -2.48 -5.71 -11.84
CA LEU A 75 -1.87 -7.02 -12.04
C LEU A 75 -1.21 -7.45 -10.73
N GLY A 76 -1.51 -8.66 -10.27
CA GLY A 76 -0.94 -9.19 -9.03
C GLY A 76 -0.33 -10.57 -9.22
N VAL A 77 0.74 -10.83 -8.48
CA VAL A 77 1.27 -12.18 -8.29
C VAL A 77 1.31 -12.48 -6.80
N GLU A 78 0.86 -13.68 -6.43
CA GLU A 78 0.90 -14.16 -5.04
C GLU A 78 1.35 -15.61 -5.02
N TYR A 79 2.28 -15.92 -4.14
CA TYR A 79 2.88 -17.25 -4.04
C TYR A 79 1.91 -18.28 -3.43
N GLU A 80 1.17 -17.89 -2.39
CA GLU A 80 0.28 -18.77 -1.66
C GLU A 80 -1.10 -18.85 -2.33
N PRO A 81 -1.56 -20.03 -2.77
CA PRO A 81 -2.84 -20.20 -3.47
C PRO A 81 -4.02 -19.60 -2.71
N LYS A 82 -4.05 -19.80 -1.38
CA LYS A 82 -5.10 -19.27 -0.50
C LYS A 82 -5.22 -17.74 -0.56
N TRP A 83 -4.08 -17.05 -0.58
CA TRP A 83 -4.07 -15.59 -0.63
C TRP A 83 -4.31 -15.09 -2.05
N ALA A 84 -3.81 -15.81 -3.07
CA ALA A 84 -4.10 -15.52 -4.46
C ALA A 84 -5.61 -15.59 -4.76
N ASP A 85 -6.32 -16.58 -4.21
CA ASP A 85 -7.77 -16.69 -4.37
C ASP A 85 -8.50 -15.52 -3.71
N LEU A 86 -8.10 -15.12 -2.50
CA LEU A 86 -8.65 -13.91 -1.85
C LEU A 86 -8.34 -12.64 -2.64
N ALA A 87 -7.15 -12.54 -3.23
CA ALA A 87 -6.80 -11.40 -4.06
C ALA A 87 -7.66 -11.32 -5.33
N ARG A 88 -7.95 -12.46 -5.97
CA ARG A 88 -8.88 -12.55 -7.12
C ARG A 88 -10.28 -12.08 -6.73
N LEU A 89 -10.80 -12.56 -5.60
CA LEU A 89 -12.12 -12.17 -5.11
C LEU A 89 -12.18 -10.67 -4.78
N ASN A 90 -11.14 -10.13 -4.14
CA ASN A 90 -11.06 -8.71 -3.81
C ASN A 90 -10.96 -7.85 -5.09
N ALA A 91 -10.15 -8.25 -6.06
CA ALA A 91 -10.02 -7.55 -7.33
C ALA A 91 -11.33 -7.59 -8.15
N ALA A 92 -12.02 -8.75 -8.16
CA ALA A 92 -13.31 -8.89 -8.83
C ALA A 92 -14.42 -8.05 -8.16
N SER A 93 -14.36 -7.88 -6.82
CA SER A 93 -15.31 -7.05 -6.06
C SER A 93 -15.03 -5.56 -6.18
N ALA A 94 -13.81 -5.18 -6.53
CA ALA A 94 -13.42 -3.80 -6.75
C ALA A 94 -13.85 -3.37 -8.16
N THR A 95 -14.62 -2.29 -8.24
CA THR A 95 -15.11 -1.75 -9.51
C THR A 95 -14.60 -0.33 -9.71
N ARG A 96 -14.41 0.07 -10.96
CA ARG A 96 -14.23 1.44 -11.39
C ARG A 96 -15.56 2.20 -11.28
N GLU A 97 -15.53 3.51 -11.45
CA GLU A 97 -16.74 4.34 -11.48
C GLU A 97 -17.74 3.90 -12.57
N ASP A 98 -17.23 3.33 -13.68
CA ASP A 98 -18.05 2.78 -14.78
C ASP A 98 -18.59 1.35 -14.51
N GLY A 99 -18.35 0.81 -13.32
CA GLY A 99 -18.78 -0.54 -12.93
C GLY A 99 -17.90 -1.68 -13.45
N THR A 100 -16.82 -1.39 -14.21
CA THR A 100 -15.91 -2.41 -14.72
C THR A 100 -14.84 -2.79 -13.67
N SER A 101 -14.33 -4.02 -13.76
CA SER A 101 -13.12 -4.46 -13.03
C SER A 101 -12.00 -4.73 -14.04
N ALA A 102 -10.79 -4.32 -13.69
CA ALA A 102 -9.62 -4.50 -14.52
C ALA A 102 -8.45 -5.02 -13.70
N GLY A 103 -8.69 -6.12 -12.98
CA GLY A 103 -7.68 -6.79 -12.15
C GLY A 103 -7.44 -8.23 -12.58
N ALA A 104 -6.17 -8.65 -12.67
CA ALA A 104 -5.75 -10.02 -12.87
C ALA A 104 -4.78 -10.46 -11.77
N VAL A 105 -4.92 -11.72 -11.29
CA VAL A 105 -4.05 -12.29 -10.27
C VAL A 105 -3.54 -13.65 -10.70
N HIS A 106 -2.23 -13.79 -10.74
CA HIS A 106 -1.53 -15.06 -10.99
C HIS A 106 -1.04 -15.66 -9.67
N CYS A 107 -1.18 -16.96 -9.51
CA CYS A 107 -0.59 -17.69 -8.40
C CYS A 107 0.77 -18.22 -8.84
N GLY A 108 1.85 -17.86 -8.13
CA GLY A 108 3.20 -18.31 -8.47
C GLY A 108 4.31 -17.50 -7.84
N ASP A 109 5.52 -17.81 -8.23
CA ASP A 109 6.74 -17.22 -7.71
C ASP A 109 7.09 -15.91 -8.44
N ALA A 110 7.15 -14.82 -7.71
CA ALA A 110 7.48 -13.51 -8.26
C ALA A 110 8.88 -13.40 -8.90
N ARG A 111 9.79 -14.34 -8.60
CA ARG A 111 11.07 -14.47 -9.29
C ARG A 111 10.93 -14.91 -10.75
N LYS A 112 9.72 -15.25 -11.17
CA LYS A 112 9.37 -15.75 -12.52
C LYS A 112 8.26 -14.95 -13.18
N LEU A 113 8.18 -13.62 -12.91
CA LEU A 113 7.10 -12.77 -13.44
C LEU A 113 6.94 -12.89 -14.95
N THR A 114 8.05 -12.88 -15.70
CA THR A 114 8.02 -12.97 -17.16
C THR A 114 7.52 -14.32 -17.70
N GLN A 115 7.47 -15.35 -16.84
CA GLN A 115 6.88 -16.65 -17.19
C GLN A 115 5.40 -16.75 -16.80
N LEU A 116 5.00 -16.01 -15.75
CA LEU A 116 3.63 -16.03 -15.21
C LEU A 116 2.70 -15.05 -15.93
N ILE A 117 3.25 -13.94 -16.39
CA ILE A 117 2.51 -12.83 -16.98
C ILE A 117 2.64 -12.89 -18.51
N PRO A 118 1.53 -12.71 -19.26
CA PRO A 118 1.57 -12.71 -20.72
C PRO A 118 2.59 -11.73 -21.31
N ALA A 119 3.34 -12.18 -22.32
CA ALA A 119 4.40 -11.39 -22.96
C ALA A 119 3.93 -10.03 -23.49
N ALA A 120 2.65 -9.92 -23.89
CA ALA A 120 2.07 -8.65 -24.32
C ALA A 120 2.02 -7.56 -23.23
N LEU A 121 2.19 -7.93 -21.96
CA LEU A 121 2.24 -6.99 -20.84
C LEU A 121 3.68 -6.71 -20.35
N HIS A 122 4.69 -7.32 -20.99
CA HIS A 122 6.08 -7.03 -20.65
C HIS A 122 6.46 -5.64 -21.15
N ALA A 123 7.16 -4.88 -20.32
CA ALA A 123 7.52 -3.49 -20.54
C ALA A 123 6.33 -2.51 -20.71
N GLU A 124 5.13 -2.90 -20.22
CA GLU A 124 3.92 -2.09 -20.26
C GLU A 124 3.49 -1.56 -18.88
N VAL A 125 4.09 -2.09 -17.79
CA VAL A 125 3.74 -1.67 -16.42
C VAL A 125 4.25 -0.25 -16.16
N ASP A 126 3.37 0.62 -15.68
CA ASP A 126 3.67 2.01 -15.32
C ASP A 126 4.25 2.11 -13.91
N LEU A 127 3.66 1.36 -12.98
CA LEU A 127 4.00 1.40 -11.56
C LEU A 127 4.01 0.00 -10.95
N VAL A 128 5.06 -0.29 -10.21
CA VAL A 128 5.10 -1.41 -9.26
C VAL A 128 4.94 -0.85 -7.85
N VAL A 129 4.01 -1.40 -7.06
CA VAL A 129 3.87 -1.10 -5.62
C VAL A 129 3.92 -2.41 -4.85
N THR A 130 4.88 -2.54 -3.94
CA THR A 130 5.07 -3.79 -3.20
C THR A 130 5.69 -3.57 -1.82
N SER A 131 5.71 -4.64 -1.01
CA SER A 131 6.44 -4.69 0.25
C SER A 131 7.05 -6.07 0.43
N PRO A 132 8.37 -6.20 0.75
CA PRO A 132 8.95 -7.50 1.05
C PRO A 132 8.35 -8.06 2.35
N PRO A 133 8.29 -9.40 2.52
CA PRO A 133 7.97 -9.99 3.80
C PRO A 133 9.03 -9.61 4.84
N TYR A 134 8.61 -9.42 6.10
CA TYR A 134 9.52 -9.02 7.19
C TYR A 134 10.12 -10.24 7.91
N GLY A 135 10.40 -11.34 7.21
CA GLY A 135 10.95 -12.58 7.76
C GLY A 135 10.06 -13.19 8.86
N SER A 136 10.66 -13.90 9.80
CA SER A 136 9.95 -14.59 10.90
C SER A 136 9.20 -13.65 11.86
N SER A 137 9.44 -12.35 11.81
CA SER A 137 8.78 -11.35 12.69
C SER A 137 7.31 -11.08 12.34
N VAL A 138 6.82 -11.59 11.20
CA VAL A 138 5.45 -11.34 10.68
C VAL A 138 4.42 -12.30 11.25
N HIS A 139 4.83 -13.28 12.06
CA HIS A 139 3.95 -14.32 12.57
C HIS A 139 3.15 -13.86 13.79
N GLY A 140 1.83 -13.88 13.65
CA GLY A 140 0.87 -13.78 14.73
C GLY A 140 -0.14 -12.63 14.59
N GLN A 141 -1.42 -12.98 14.53
CA GLN A 141 -2.52 -12.05 14.76
C GLN A 141 -2.94 -12.09 16.23
N VAL A 142 -3.22 -10.90 16.74
CA VAL A 142 -3.78 -10.71 18.07
C VAL A 142 -5.28 -10.50 17.94
N ARG A 143 -6.07 -11.31 18.60
CA ARG A 143 -7.51 -11.04 18.80
C ARG A 143 -7.76 -10.58 20.23
N SER A 144 -8.56 -9.54 20.38
CA SER A 144 -9.02 -9.08 21.68
C SER A 144 -10.25 -9.88 22.13
N THR A 145 -10.49 -9.92 23.42
CA THR A 145 -11.66 -10.52 24.09
C THR A 145 -13.01 -10.09 23.49
N ARG A 146 -13.09 -8.89 22.90
CA ARG A 146 -14.31 -8.39 22.26
C ARG A 146 -14.66 -9.15 20.97
N GLU A 147 -13.71 -9.83 20.35
CA GLU A 147 -13.91 -10.58 19.10
C GLU A 147 -14.13 -12.08 19.35
N THR A 148 -13.72 -12.60 20.49
CA THR A 148 -13.75 -14.04 20.79
C THR A 148 -14.65 -14.42 21.97
N GLY A 149 -15.10 -13.45 22.79
CA GLY A 149 -15.87 -13.71 24.01
C GLY A 149 -15.04 -14.26 25.17
N GLU A 150 -13.78 -14.61 24.97
CA GLU A 150 -12.88 -15.15 25.99
C GLU A 150 -12.11 -14.05 26.70
N ARG A 151 -11.88 -14.13 28.01
CA ARG A 151 -11.09 -13.16 28.77
C ARG A 151 -9.61 -13.29 28.41
N GLY A 152 -9.01 -12.22 27.87
CA GLY A 152 -7.57 -12.14 27.58
C GLY A 152 -7.26 -11.81 26.13
N VAL A 153 -5.97 -11.72 25.81
CA VAL A 153 -5.46 -11.48 24.46
C VAL A 153 -4.78 -12.74 23.99
N VAL A 154 -5.36 -13.41 23.01
CA VAL A 154 -4.82 -14.64 22.45
C VAL A 154 -3.97 -14.29 21.21
N LYS A 155 -2.71 -14.70 21.21
CA LYS A 155 -1.86 -14.72 20.03
C LYS A 155 -2.26 -15.94 19.20
N LYS A 156 -2.92 -15.72 18.07
CA LYS A 156 -3.12 -16.81 17.11
C LYS A 156 -1.86 -16.90 16.24
N ASP A 157 -1.25 -18.08 16.23
CA ASP A 157 -0.09 -18.39 15.41
C ASP A 157 -0.56 -18.65 13.97
N TYR A 158 -1.00 -17.59 13.28
CA TYR A 158 -1.29 -17.67 11.86
C TYR A 158 0.02 -17.60 11.11
N ARG A 159 0.52 -18.75 10.70
CA ARG A 159 1.64 -18.80 9.76
C ARG A 159 1.16 -18.27 8.41
N TYR A 160 1.97 -17.39 7.82
CA TYR A 160 1.73 -16.86 6.48
C TYR A 160 1.66 -18.00 5.45
N SER A 161 2.57 -18.96 5.59
CA SER A 161 2.75 -20.12 4.75
C SER A 161 3.24 -21.30 5.58
N HIS A 162 3.00 -22.52 5.10
CA HIS A 162 3.62 -23.75 5.58
C HIS A 162 4.76 -24.22 4.66
N ASP A 163 4.95 -23.57 3.50
CA ASP A 163 6.02 -23.89 2.56
C ASP A 163 7.36 -23.31 3.06
N PRO A 164 8.37 -24.14 3.32
CA PRO A 164 9.70 -23.67 3.72
C PRO A 164 10.40 -22.80 2.67
N SER A 165 9.99 -22.90 1.41
CA SER A 165 10.52 -22.09 0.31
C SER A 165 9.95 -20.67 0.28
N ASN A 166 8.92 -20.37 1.08
CA ASN A 166 8.33 -19.07 1.15
C ASN A 166 9.30 -18.08 1.80
N LEU A 167 9.43 -16.88 1.20
CA LEU A 167 10.36 -15.84 1.65
C LEU A 167 10.10 -15.35 3.09
N ALA A 168 8.93 -15.61 3.65
CA ALA A 168 8.63 -15.35 5.06
C ALA A 168 9.37 -16.26 6.04
N HIS A 169 10.00 -17.34 5.57
CA HIS A 169 10.68 -18.34 6.42
C HIS A 169 12.20 -18.36 6.24
N VAL A 170 12.75 -17.60 5.30
CA VAL A 170 14.18 -17.59 5.02
C VAL A 170 14.93 -16.55 5.87
N SER A 171 16.27 -16.68 5.94
CA SER A 171 17.13 -15.67 6.55
C SER A 171 17.05 -14.33 5.81
N THR A 172 17.43 -13.24 6.49
CA THR A 172 17.42 -11.90 5.90
C THR A 172 18.25 -11.83 4.62
N ASP A 173 19.42 -12.47 4.56
CA ASP A 173 20.27 -12.45 3.37
C ASP A 173 19.60 -13.15 2.18
N ARG A 174 19.04 -14.35 2.39
CA ARG A 174 18.30 -15.08 1.35
C ARG A 174 17.04 -14.33 0.91
N LEU A 175 16.39 -13.63 1.83
CA LEU A 175 15.27 -12.74 1.49
C LEU A 175 15.72 -11.61 0.56
N LEU A 176 16.83 -10.96 0.86
CA LEU A 176 17.37 -9.86 0.06
C LEU A 176 17.84 -10.31 -1.32
N ASP A 177 18.48 -11.48 -1.42
CA ASP A 177 18.86 -12.07 -2.70
C ASP A 177 17.62 -12.33 -3.57
N ALA A 178 16.62 -13.02 -3.03
CA ALA A 178 15.38 -13.31 -3.74
C ALA A 178 14.60 -12.02 -4.08
N PHE A 179 14.62 -11.03 -3.20
CA PHE A 179 13.97 -9.75 -3.45
C PHE A 179 14.69 -8.95 -4.54
N THR A 180 16.02 -9.06 -4.64
CA THR A 180 16.79 -8.51 -5.76
C THR A 180 16.39 -9.14 -7.10
N GLU A 181 16.21 -10.48 -7.13
CA GLU A 181 15.69 -11.18 -8.32
C GLU A 181 14.28 -10.68 -8.69
N ILE A 182 13.37 -10.56 -7.70
CA ILE A 182 12.00 -10.05 -7.92
C ILE A 182 12.04 -8.63 -8.49
N LEU A 183 12.87 -7.74 -7.94
CA LEU A 183 13.02 -6.38 -8.47
C LEU A 183 13.60 -6.38 -9.89
N GLY A 184 14.50 -7.31 -10.21
CA GLY A 184 14.99 -7.54 -11.57
C GLY A 184 13.87 -7.94 -12.53
N GLN A 185 12.98 -8.85 -12.11
CA GLN A 185 11.79 -9.21 -12.88
C GLN A 185 10.82 -8.02 -13.03
N CYS A 186 10.59 -7.25 -11.97
CA CYS A 186 9.77 -6.03 -12.03
C CYS A 186 10.35 -5.04 -13.05
N ARG A 187 11.68 -4.89 -13.11
CA ARG A 187 12.33 -4.03 -14.10
C ARG A 187 12.05 -4.48 -15.53
N LEU A 188 11.94 -5.78 -15.79
CA LEU A 188 11.56 -6.30 -17.12
C LEU A 188 10.09 -5.98 -17.45
N MET A 189 9.22 -6.04 -16.47
CA MET A 189 7.80 -5.73 -16.62
C MET A 189 7.52 -4.23 -16.83
N LEU A 190 8.33 -3.36 -16.22
CA LEU A 190 8.16 -1.91 -16.31
C LEU A 190 8.46 -1.38 -17.70
N ARG A 191 7.67 -0.41 -18.17
CA ARG A 191 8.03 0.44 -19.30
C ARG A 191 9.27 1.30 -18.99
N PRO A 192 10.01 1.80 -20.00
CA PRO A 192 11.08 2.79 -19.77
C PRO A 192 10.56 4.00 -18.98
N GLY A 193 11.25 4.40 -17.92
CA GLY A 193 10.80 5.46 -17.01
C GLY A 193 9.68 5.07 -16.05
N GLY A 194 9.22 3.81 -16.04
CA GLY A 194 8.27 3.30 -15.06
C GLY A 194 8.84 3.29 -13.65
N THR A 195 7.95 3.38 -12.65
CA THR A 195 8.30 3.59 -11.24
C THR A 195 8.11 2.32 -10.42
N VAL A 196 8.98 2.11 -9.41
CA VAL A 196 8.81 1.11 -8.36
C VAL A 196 8.70 1.82 -7.02
N VAL A 197 7.67 1.50 -6.26
CA VAL A 197 7.48 1.95 -4.88
C VAL A 197 7.53 0.74 -3.95
N VAL A 198 8.53 0.72 -3.08
CA VAL A 198 8.69 -0.35 -2.07
C VAL A 198 8.46 0.25 -0.69
N THR A 199 7.51 -0.31 0.06
CA THR A 199 7.30 0.04 1.47
C THR A 199 8.01 -0.97 2.36
N THR A 200 8.72 -0.48 3.35
CA THR A 200 9.48 -1.30 4.29
C THR A 200 9.70 -0.57 5.61
N ARG A 201 10.25 -1.25 6.61
CA ARG A 201 10.61 -0.64 7.89
C ARG A 201 11.75 -1.40 8.55
N PRO A 202 12.58 -0.73 9.38
CA PRO A 202 13.56 -1.43 10.20
C PRO A 202 12.85 -2.23 11.30
N TRP A 203 13.54 -3.25 11.83
CA TRP A 203 13.12 -3.95 13.05
C TRP A 203 14.33 -4.27 13.92
N ARG A 204 14.09 -4.85 15.08
CA ARG A 204 15.18 -5.37 15.93
C ARG A 204 15.06 -6.88 16.05
N GLU A 205 16.19 -7.55 15.86
CA GLU A 205 16.37 -8.96 16.13
C GLU A 205 17.44 -9.14 17.18
N ARG A 206 17.11 -9.81 18.28
CA ARG A 206 18.00 -10.02 19.44
C ARG A 206 18.72 -8.75 19.94
N GLY A 207 18.03 -7.61 19.87
CA GLY A 207 18.56 -6.32 20.30
C GLY A 207 19.29 -5.52 19.22
N GLU A 208 19.69 -6.15 18.11
CA GLU A 208 20.33 -5.50 16.97
C GLU A 208 19.31 -4.84 16.04
N LEU A 209 19.66 -3.69 15.49
CA LEU A 209 18.86 -2.99 14.50
C LEU A 209 19.11 -3.61 13.12
N ILE A 210 18.04 -4.13 12.52
CA ILE A 210 18.04 -4.60 11.12
C ILE A 210 17.54 -3.47 10.25
N ASP A 211 18.44 -2.82 9.51
CA ASP A 211 18.11 -1.73 8.59
C ASP A 211 17.68 -2.28 7.22
N LEU A 212 16.48 -2.88 7.20
CA LEU A 212 15.90 -3.38 5.96
C LEU A 212 15.72 -2.29 4.88
N PRO A 213 15.32 -1.04 5.20
CA PRO A 213 15.21 0.01 4.19
C PRO A 213 16.48 0.23 3.39
N SER A 214 17.64 0.32 4.04
CA SER A 214 18.92 0.49 3.35
C SER A 214 19.31 -0.74 2.53
N ALA A 215 19.03 -1.94 3.04
CA ALA A 215 19.28 -3.19 2.32
C ALA A 215 18.40 -3.29 1.06
N VAL A 216 17.11 -2.93 1.14
CA VAL A 216 16.20 -2.89 -0.01
C VAL A 216 16.65 -1.83 -1.04
N LEU A 217 17.18 -0.69 -0.57
CA LEU A 217 17.75 0.32 -1.46
C LEU A 217 18.93 -0.25 -2.27
N ALA A 218 19.80 -1.02 -1.62
CA ALA A 218 20.91 -1.71 -2.27
C ALA A 218 20.41 -2.79 -3.27
N ALA A 219 19.41 -3.60 -2.88
CA ALA A 219 18.77 -4.59 -3.73
C ALA A 219 18.18 -3.98 -5.01
N GLY A 220 17.48 -2.83 -4.90
CA GLY A 220 16.94 -2.10 -6.05
C GLY A 220 18.02 -1.64 -7.02
N LYS A 221 19.15 -1.11 -6.49
CA LYS A 221 20.31 -0.76 -7.31
C LYS A 221 20.91 -1.99 -8.01
N ALA A 222 21.10 -3.09 -7.30
CA ALA A 222 21.61 -4.34 -7.84
C ALA A 222 20.71 -4.92 -8.94
N ALA A 223 19.39 -4.74 -8.82
CA ALA A 223 18.41 -5.09 -9.84
C ALA A 223 18.41 -4.14 -11.08
N GLY A 224 19.27 -3.12 -11.10
CA GLY A 224 19.39 -2.15 -12.20
C GLY A 224 18.31 -1.07 -12.21
N LEU A 225 17.70 -0.80 -11.05
CA LEU A 225 16.81 0.35 -10.85
C LEU A 225 17.58 1.55 -10.29
N THR A 226 17.14 2.75 -10.62
CA THR A 226 17.71 4.00 -10.09
C THR A 226 16.86 4.51 -8.94
N PRO A 227 17.40 4.60 -7.70
CA PRO A 227 16.69 5.26 -6.61
C PRO A 227 16.48 6.74 -6.91
N THR A 228 15.27 7.23 -6.69
CA THR A 228 14.91 8.63 -6.96
C THR A 228 14.49 9.38 -5.72
N GLU A 229 13.75 8.71 -4.81
CA GLU A 229 13.25 9.35 -3.61
C GLU A 229 13.21 8.37 -2.42
N ARG A 230 13.26 8.92 -1.21
CA ARG A 230 12.93 8.22 0.03
C ARG A 230 11.94 9.07 0.81
N CYS A 231 10.77 8.51 1.03
CA CYS A 231 9.66 9.14 1.76
C CYS A 231 9.32 8.31 3.00
N VAL A 232 8.41 8.82 3.81
CA VAL A 232 7.82 8.09 4.94
C VAL A 232 6.30 8.11 4.85
N ALA A 233 5.67 6.97 5.07
CA ALA A 233 4.23 6.85 5.18
C ALA A 233 3.82 6.71 6.64
N LEU A 234 3.06 7.65 7.17
CA LEU A 234 2.64 7.66 8.57
C LEU A 234 1.62 6.55 8.83
N LEU A 235 1.86 5.75 9.87
CA LEU A 235 0.94 4.76 10.42
C LEU A 235 0.11 5.34 11.59
N ALA A 236 0.28 6.62 11.89
CA ALA A 236 -0.46 7.39 12.88
C ALA A 236 -1.26 8.50 12.21
N GLY A 237 -2.41 8.84 12.78
CA GLY A 237 -3.14 10.04 12.40
C GLY A 237 -2.51 11.29 13.03
N ILE A 238 -2.88 12.45 12.53
CA ILE A 238 -2.51 13.74 13.11
C ILE A 238 -3.79 14.42 13.58
N ARG A 239 -3.83 14.89 14.83
CA ARG A 239 -4.90 15.70 15.39
C ARG A 239 -4.29 16.70 16.38
N ASP A 240 -4.68 17.94 16.30
CA ASP A 240 -4.24 19.02 17.19
C ASP A 240 -2.70 19.01 17.37
N SER A 241 -1.96 18.92 16.26
CA SER A 241 -0.49 18.85 16.21
C SER A 241 0.13 17.65 16.95
N ARG A 242 -0.66 16.60 17.25
CA ARG A 242 -0.21 15.38 17.92
C ARG A 242 -0.42 14.16 17.04
N LEU A 243 0.51 13.20 17.16
CA LEU A 243 0.36 11.89 16.52
C LEU A 243 -0.66 11.04 17.30
N ILE A 244 -1.70 10.62 16.61
CA ILE A 244 -2.68 9.66 17.13
C ILE A 244 -2.22 8.25 16.74
N THR A 245 -1.48 7.63 17.65
CA THR A 245 -0.89 6.30 17.44
C THR A 245 -1.92 5.20 17.73
N ARG A 246 -1.76 4.06 17.06
CA ARG A 246 -2.62 2.87 17.24
C ARG A 246 -1.79 1.59 17.38
N PRO A 247 -0.82 1.56 18.33
CA PRO A 247 0.00 0.38 18.52
C PRO A 247 -0.83 -0.78 19.08
N SER A 248 -0.50 -2.00 18.68
CA SER A 248 -1.07 -3.18 19.32
C SER A 248 -0.53 -3.33 20.75
N PHE A 249 -1.29 -4.08 21.59
CA PHE A 249 -0.83 -4.41 22.93
C PHE A 249 0.57 -5.04 22.95
N PHE A 250 0.85 -5.94 22.01
CA PHE A 250 2.15 -6.61 21.92
C PHE A 250 3.28 -5.66 21.49
N GLN A 251 3.01 -4.73 20.57
CA GLN A 251 4.02 -3.70 20.26
C GLN A 251 4.36 -2.88 21.50
N MET A 252 3.38 -2.46 22.28
CA MET A 252 3.62 -1.71 23.53
C MET A 252 4.35 -2.55 24.56
N LYS A 253 3.99 -3.83 24.70
CA LYS A 253 4.67 -4.77 25.61
C LYS A 253 6.13 -4.95 25.18
N ASN A 254 6.39 -5.24 23.91
CA ASN A 254 7.75 -5.44 23.39
C ASN A 254 8.63 -4.20 23.62
N VAL A 255 8.10 -3.01 23.34
CA VAL A 255 8.84 -1.75 23.58
C VAL A 255 9.15 -1.58 25.07
N ARG A 256 8.19 -1.83 25.96
CA ARG A 256 8.39 -1.72 27.41
C ARG A 256 9.43 -2.71 27.92
N ASP A 257 9.34 -3.98 27.47
CA ASP A 257 10.25 -5.03 27.92
C ASP A 257 11.69 -4.78 27.40
N ALA A 258 11.84 -4.36 26.14
CA ALA A 258 13.12 -3.96 25.57
C ALA A 258 13.77 -2.79 26.34
N ARG A 259 12.98 -1.75 26.64
CA ARG A 259 13.49 -0.59 27.38
C ARG A 259 13.88 -0.93 28.83
N ARG A 260 13.20 -1.87 29.47
CA ARG A 260 13.59 -2.39 30.79
C ARG A 260 14.94 -3.11 30.74
N GLN A 261 15.31 -3.68 29.60
CA GLN A 261 16.60 -4.33 29.34
C GLN A 261 17.68 -3.36 28.82
N GLY A 262 17.41 -2.04 28.82
CA GLY A 262 18.34 -1.03 28.31
C GLY A 262 18.37 -0.91 26.78
N ILE A 263 17.50 -1.62 26.04
CA ILE A 263 17.46 -1.55 24.57
C ILE A 263 16.62 -0.35 24.14
N PRO A 264 17.16 0.62 23.37
CA PRO A 264 16.44 1.82 22.93
C PRO A 264 15.47 1.46 21.79
N LEU A 265 14.27 1.01 22.13
CA LEU A 265 13.21 0.67 21.19
C LEU A 265 12.09 1.71 21.24
N ALA A 266 11.64 2.15 20.08
CA ALA A 266 10.46 3.00 19.91
C ALA A 266 9.29 2.21 19.25
N VAL A 267 8.08 2.71 19.44
CA VAL A 267 6.91 2.22 18.69
C VAL A 267 7.01 2.79 17.28
N ILE A 268 7.21 1.93 16.29
CA ILE A 268 7.29 2.34 14.88
C ILE A 268 5.92 2.87 14.43
N GLN A 269 5.87 4.11 13.93
CA GLN A 269 4.67 4.79 13.48
C GLN A 269 4.77 5.28 12.03
N HIS A 270 5.67 4.69 11.25
CA HIS A 270 5.81 4.95 9.82
C HIS A 270 6.32 3.70 9.12
N GLU A 271 6.18 3.70 7.81
CA GLU A 271 6.96 2.86 6.89
C GLU A 271 7.86 3.76 6.07
N ASP A 272 9.08 3.32 5.81
CA ASP A 272 9.93 3.90 4.79
C ASP A 272 9.34 3.57 3.43
N VAL A 273 9.31 4.53 2.53
CA VAL A 273 8.86 4.38 1.16
C VAL A 273 10.03 4.69 0.25
N LEU A 274 10.51 3.67 -0.43
CA LEU A 274 11.65 3.74 -1.34
C LEU A 274 11.14 3.79 -2.77
N ILE A 275 11.52 4.82 -3.52
CA ILE A 275 11.07 5.04 -4.88
C ILE A 275 12.25 4.86 -5.83
N PHE A 276 12.02 4.06 -6.86
CA PHE A 276 12.97 3.79 -7.91
C PHE A 276 12.34 4.03 -9.28
N THR A 277 13.18 4.27 -10.27
CA THR A 277 12.76 4.39 -11.68
C THR A 277 13.55 3.41 -12.54
N LYS A 278 12.89 2.78 -13.51
CA LYS A 278 13.59 2.04 -14.56
C LYS A 278 14.30 3.05 -15.48
N PRO A 279 15.63 2.99 -15.63
CA PRO A 279 16.36 3.88 -16.52
C PRO A 279 15.84 3.77 -17.97
N PHE A 280 15.87 4.88 -18.69
CA PHE A 280 15.73 4.84 -20.14
C PHE A 280 16.97 4.15 -20.73
N THR A 281 16.78 3.14 -21.56
CA THR A 281 17.88 2.60 -22.36
C THR A 281 18.33 3.69 -23.32
N ARG A 282 19.53 4.23 -23.13
CA ARG A 282 20.15 5.09 -24.15
C ARG A 282 20.48 4.19 -25.35
N ASN A 283 19.73 4.31 -26.43
CA ASN A 283 20.24 3.85 -27.71
C ASN A 283 21.53 4.64 -27.99
N ARG A 284 22.60 3.92 -28.30
CA ARG A 284 23.90 4.50 -28.71
C ARG A 284 23.74 5.18 -30.09
N ALA A 285 23.04 6.27 -30.17
CA ALA A 285 23.05 7.23 -31.27
C ALA A 285 22.32 8.49 -30.77
N GLY A 286 23.05 9.48 -30.31
CA GLY A 286 22.79 10.90 -30.46
C GLY A 286 21.49 11.54 -29.96
N ASP A 287 20.58 10.85 -29.27
CA ASP A 287 19.33 11.46 -28.86
C ASP A 287 19.45 12.10 -27.46
N VAL A 288 19.31 13.41 -27.47
CA VAL A 288 19.14 14.28 -26.29
C VAL A 288 17.98 13.77 -25.44
N ALA A 289 18.23 13.60 -24.13
CA ALA A 289 17.20 13.22 -23.18
C ALA A 289 15.95 14.09 -23.36
N PRO A 290 14.74 13.50 -23.45
CA PRO A 290 13.54 14.31 -23.43
C PRO A 290 13.41 14.95 -22.04
N THR A 291 13.57 16.25 -21.97
CA THR A 291 13.08 17.11 -20.90
C THR A 291 11.67 16.66 -20.55
N LEU A 292 11.37 16.54 -19.27
CA LEU A 292 10.04 16.20 -18.71
C LEU A 292 8.92 16.78 -19.61
N SER A 293 8.38 15.96 -20.48
CA SER A 293 7.49 16.39 -21.54
C SER A 293 6.13 16.72 -20.97
N ARG A 294 5.70 17.93 -21.29
CA ARG A 294 4.33 18.44 -21.19
C ARG A 294 3.31 17.41 -21.73
N PRO A 295 2.07 17.43 -21.24
CA PRO A 295 1.04 16.47 -21.64
C PRO A 295 0.78 16.57 -23.15
N ARG A 296 0.85 15.45 -23.86
CA ARG A 296 0.34 15.35 -25.21
C ARG A 296 -1.19 15.40 -25.18
N CYS A 297 -1.74 16.51 -25.62
CA CYS A 297 -3.11 16.55 -26.13
C CYS A 297 -3.20 15.68 -27.36
N GLY A 298 -3.86 14.54 -27.25
CA GLY A 298 -4.20 13.70 -28.39
C GLY A 298 -5.38 14.33 -29.14
N ASN A 299 -5.11 15.03 -30.22
CA ASN A 299 -6.12 15.37 -31.22
C ASN A 299 -6.50 14.08 -32.00
N ARG A 300 -7.67 13.59 -31.77
CA ARG A 300 -8.36 12.77 -32.77
C ARG A 300 -9.59 13.54 -33.24
N ALA A 301 -9.42 14.24 -34.34
CA ALA A 301 -10.51 14.92 -35.03
C ALA A 301 -11.48 13.90 -35.63
N THR A 302 -12.73 13.96 -35.22
CA THR A 302 -13.87 13.66 -36.10
C THR A 302 -14.80 14.84 -36.00
N ARG A 303 -14.95 15.55 -37.12
CA ARG A 303 -15.92 16.64 -37.35
C ARG A 303 -17.33 16.07 -37.26
N THR A 304 -18.16 16.67 -36.45
CA THR A 304 -19.56 16.91 -36.77
C THR A 304 -20.00 18.19 -36.07
N HIS A 305 -20.64 19.08 -36.86
CA HIS A 305 -21.22 20.35 -36.44
C HIS A 305 -22.35 20.18 -35.45
N ALA A 306 -22.36 20.95 -34.35
CA ALA A 306 -23.57 21.45 -33.72
C ALA A 306 -23.22 22.60 -32.76
N THR A 307 -23.73 23.75 -33.08
CA THR A 307 -24.21 24.92 -32.31
C THR A 307 -23.67 25.19 -30.88
N GLU A 308 -23.11 26.38 -30.77
CA GLU A 308 -22.79 27.09 -29.55
C GLU A 308 -24.01 27.24 -28.62
N SER A 309 -23.83 26.90 -27.34
CA SER A 309 -24.61 27.48 -26.24
C SER A 309 -23.67 27.69 -25.06
N ALA A 310 -23.55 28.96 -24.68
CA ALA A 310 -22.75 29.41 -23.57
C ALA A 310 -23.32 28.88 -22.25
N CYS A 311 -22.51 28.18 -21.45
CA CYS A 311 -22.84 27.87 -20.07
C CYS A 311 -21.77 28.46 -19.16
N SER A 312 -22.18 29.50 -18.43
CA SER A 312 -21.40 30.22 -17.43
C SER A 312 -21.20 29.37 -16.20
N ILE A 313 -19.96 29.24 -15.74
CA ILE A 313 -19.60 28.57 -14.48
C ILE A 313 -19.76 29.59 -13.35
N PRO A 314 -20.54 29.34 -12.30
CA PRO A 314 -20.59 30.21 -11.14
C PRO A 314 -19.37 30.03 -10.23
N HIS A 315 -18.87 31.17 -9.76
CA HIS A 315 -17.79 31.31 -8.78
C HIS A 315 -18.26 30.86 -7.38
N PRO A 316 -17.46 30.13 -6.60
CA PRO A 316 -17.85 29.72 -5.25
C PRO A 316 -17.44 30.79 -4.23
N GLN A 317 -18.30 31.79 -4.04
CA GLN A 317 -18.37 32.63 -2.85
C GLN A 317 -19.84 32.70 -2.48
N ASP A 318 -20.19 32.06 -1.37
CA ASP A 318 -21.40 32.14 -0.55
C ASP A 318 -21.90 30.78 -0.11
N ALA A 319 -21.20 30.24 0.87
CA ALA A 319 -21.76 29.21 1.76
C ALA A 319 -21.50 29.65 3.21
N SER A 320 -22.45 30.42 3.75
CA SER A 320 -22.53 30.73 5.17
C SER A 320 -22.88 29.45 5.95
N TRP A 321 -22.00 29.04 6.82
CA TRP A 321 -22.22 27.93 7.76
C TRP A 321 -22.97 28.49 8.98
N SER A 322 -24.26 28.21 9.09
CA SER A 322 -25.04 28.41 10.32
C SER A 322 -24.85 27.19 11.24
N SER A 323 -24.29 27.43 12.41
CA SER A 323 -24.14 26.44 13.48
C SER A 323 -25.50 26.09 14.08
N PRO A 324 -25.75 24.82 14.45
CA PRO A 324 -26.95 24.45 15.19
C PRO A 324 -26.87 24.94 16.66
N PRO A 325 -27.99 25.27 17.30
CA PRO A 325 -28.02 25.77 18.67
C PRO A 325 -27.72 24.65 19.69
N PRO A 326 -27.25 25.03 20.90
CA PRO A 326 -26.94 24.05 21.96
C PRO A 326 -28.22 23.52 22.60
N THR A 327 -28.32 22.21 22.73
CA THR A 327 -29.39 21.57 23.52
C THR A 327 -29.04 21.59 25.01
N HIS A 328 -29.90 22.24 25.79
CA HIS A 328 -29.88 22.21 27.24
C HIS A 328 -30.30 20.80 27.80
N PRO A 329 -29.70 20.35 28.88
CA PRO A 329 -30.17 19.17 29.58
C PRO A 329 -31.38 19.54 30.45
N THR A 330 -32.49 18.84 30.26
CA THR A 330 -33.68 18.92 31.18
C THR A 330 -33.51 17.94 32.34
N ASP A 331 -33.90 18.48 33.49
CA ASP A 331 -33.88 17.91 34.82
C ASP A 331 -34.52 16.52 34.96
N LYS A 332 -33.96 15.78 35.92
CA LYS A 332 -34.60 14.63 36.56
C LYS A 332 -35.71 15.07 37.52
N PRO A 333 -36.78 14.29 37.69
CA PRO A 333 -37.45 14.20 38.96
C PRO A 333 -37.12 12.88 39.67
N GLY A 334 -36.90 13.00 40.97
CA GLY A 334 -36.65 11.89 41.88
C GLY A 334 -37.96 11.19 42.33
N GLY A 335 -37.75 10.11 42.98
CA GLY A 335 -38.72 9.29 43.74
C GLY A 335 -38.08 7.92 43.94
N GLY A 336 -37.72 7.42 45.05
CA GLY A 336 -38.34 7.32 46.38
C GLY A 336 -38.91 5.94 46.52
N GLY A 337 -38.37 5.11 47.43
CA GLY A 337 -39.10 3.95 47.94
C GLY A 337 -38.30 2.67 48.16
N THR A 338 -37.74 2.55 49.35
CA THR A 338 -37.84 1.43 50.35
C THR A 338 -38.07 -0.01 49.85
N ARG A 339 -37.17 -0.89 49.98
CA ARG A 339 -36.93 -1.97 50.98
C ARG A 339 -35.70 -2.77 50.61
#